data_5dc8153ec6b2e77fffac7ecc35f07004
#
_entry.id   5dc8153ec6b2e77fffac7ecc35f07004
#
_cell.length_a   1.000
_cell.length_b   1.000
_cell.length_c   1.000
_cell.angle_alpha   90.00
_cell.angle_beta   90.00
_cell.angle_gamma   90.00
#
_symmetry.space_group_name_H-M   'P 1'
#
loop_
_entity.id
_entity.type
_entity.pdbx_description
1 polymer ?
#
loop_
_entity_poly.entity_id
_entity_poly.type
_entity_poly.pdbx_seq_one_letter_code
_entity_poly.pdbx_strand_id
1 'polypeptide(L)'
;NTNIVLASHFGVKGNGIPCGEQCVAAINYIMINGGTLLFPPGEINWGKIRGNFNVKNGPNFKLLGTPGKTVFTFDNIDPIKINKLWGHSEPALITIGSNSTISSEYTSSFIMESIKIDYSRQKNQGGPTYNTMNNGAHPTPYSDGTLAIHIMYADSPILKDIEISNVYGSGICIWKCTDAIIQNVTTYNVSANQVLSADGKNESVDHFGYSIWSGASANTKISNCKAFNYRVYSCDPKLKSPHNNEQYDGKICGYIGIYCEYSPIQGNKNIESIHYEWLSDENTDKRGYAKVINCFVRGYTFGFKSESLMYIHFDNCKAIYNYIGFSIQASALIENCYINGLTIDYERCPQQGIESQRGGVCFSWWSGENNLHEQYLLNSYIESRKYQCISLGKGTVTIQHNTLRIYESAALIKTVTSFELAKVKISENRLIIDNIKPITSPEHIRITNTQKTDFSENYLYNLSNAPCELNISNGTLKNNLFNGNFKYISTTDYCVIDGNTFSDIKNRTTPEFIFLSSKNTHFSHNIIHIHHIEKIKDIIFLSKVTNFSFIKNNIIVDKNYFSENTIENSLLKTFGE
;
A
#
# COMPACT_ATOMS: atom_id res chain seq x y z
N ASN A 1 20.86 -9.17 -37.66
CA ASN A 1 19.68 -9.74 -38.32
C ASN A 1 18.79 -10.40 -37.24
N THR A 2 17.74 -9.71 -36.81
CA THR A 2 16.72 -10.30 -35.96
C THR A 2 15.89 -11.26 -36.82
N ASN A 3 16.04 -12.55 -36.59
CA ASN A 3 15.22 -13.57 -37.23
C ASN A 3 13.75 -13.37 -36.81
N ILE A 4 12.88 -13.01 -37.73
CA ILE A 4 11.43 -12.85 -37.49
C ILE A 4 10.73 -14.10 -38.01
N VAL A 5 10.01 -14.75 -37.12
CA VAL A 5 9.22 -15.94 -37.40
C VAL A 5 7.74 -15.58 -37.25
N LEU A 6 6.92 -15.89 -38.24
CA LEU A 6 5.49 -15.66 -38.15
C LEU A 6 4.80 -16.83 -37.44
N ALA A 7 4.02 -16.55 -36.42
CA ALA A 7 3.25 -17.58 -35.71
C ALA A 7 2.24 -18.27 -36.65
N SER A 8 1.80 -17.60 -37.70
CA SER A 8 0.94 -18.16 -38.75
C SER A 8 1.58 -19.34 -39.50
N HIS A 9 2.90 -19.44 -39.57
CA HIS A 9 3.60 -20.60 -40.15
C HIS A 9 3.38 -21.89 -39.34
N PHE A 10 3.03 -21.76 -38.08
CA PHE A 10 2.65 -22.88 -37.20
C PHE A 10 1.15 -23.13 -37.19
N GLY A 11 0.38 -22.39 -37.98
CA GLY A 11 -1.09 -22.52 -38.02
C GLY A 11 -1.83 -21.62 -37.02
N VAL A 12 -1.14 -20.70 -36.35
CA VAL A 12 -1.80 -19.72 -35.45
C VAL A 12 -2.61 -18.74 -36.28
N LYS A 13 -3.90 -18.62 -35.97
CA LYS A 13 -4.85 -17.78 -36.68
C LYS A 13 -5.49 -16.75 -35.75
N GLY A 14 -5.63 -15.52 -36.22
CA GLY A 14 -6.30 -14.45 -35.49
C GLY A 14 -7.81 -14.36 -35.71
N ASN A 15 -8.51 -15.51 -35.78
CA ASN A 15 -9.91 -15.59 -36.17
C ASN A 15 -10.83 -16.23 -35.09
N GLY A 16 -10.33 -16.38 -33.86
CA GLY A 16 -11.08 -16.95 -32.74
C GLY A 16 -11.23 -18.48 -32.73
N ILE A 17 -10.73 -19.17 -33.75
CA ILE A 17 -10.73 -20.65 -33.78
C ILE A 17 -9.63 -21.15 -32.85
N PRO A 18 -9.92 -22.17 -31.98
CA PRO A 18 -8.91 -22.71 -31.09
C PRO A 18 -7.62 -23.16 -31.81
N CYS A 19 -6.49 -22.65 -31.35
CA CYS A 19 -5.15 -22.95 -31.91
C CYS A 19 -4.07 -22.96 -30.82
N GLY A 20 -4.39 -23.40 -29.61
CA GLY A 20 -3.46 -23.39 -28.48
C GLY A 20 -2.22 -24.27 -28.68
N GLU A 21 -2.38 -25.47 -29.27
CA GLU A 21 -1.24 -26.35 -29.59
C GLU A 21 -0.28 -25.69 -30.58
N GLN A 22 -0.81 -24.98 -31.58
CA GLN A 22 -0.04 -24.22 -32.56
C GLN A 22 0.72 -23.05 -31.88
N CYS A 23 0.07 -22.38 -30.92
CA CYS A 23 0.74 -21.35 -30.14
C CYS A 23 1.89 -21.92 -29.31
N VAL A 24 1.68 -23.06 -28.65
CA VAL A 24 2.73 -23.75 -27.89
C VAL A 24 3.88 -24.16 -28.78
N ALA A 25 3.60 -24.74 -29.96
CA ALA A 25 4.63 -25.14 -30.93
C ALA A 25 5.45 -23.94 -31.42
N ALA A 26 4.78 -22.82 -31.75
CA ALA A 26 5.45 -21.60 -32.22
C ALA A 26 6.37 -20.98 -31.13
N ILE A 27 5.89 -20.91 -29.88
CA ILE A 27 6.66 -20.35 -28.77
C ILE A 27 7.85 -21.26 -28.45
N ASN A 28 7.67 -22.58 -28.36
CA ASN A 28 8.76 -23.51 -28.14
C ASN A 28 9.85 -23.39 -29.21
N TYR A 29 9.45 -23.23 -30.46
CA TYR A 29 10.40 -23.02 -31.56
C TYR A 29 11.27 -21.79 -31.35
N ILE A 30 10.65 -20.63 -31.01
CA ILE A 30 11.41 -19.38 -30.83
C ILE A 30 12.28 -19.40 -29.57
N MET A 31 11.84 -20.08 -28.52
CA MET A 31 12.63 -20.24 -27.29
C MET A 31 13.90 -21.07 -27.49
N ILE A 32 13.88 -22.02 -28.42
CA ILE A 32 15.05 -22.84 -28.75
C ILE A 32 15.98 -22.13 -29.73
N ASN A 33 15.42 -21.41 -30.70
CA ASN A 33 16.19 -20.84 -31.82
C ASN A 33 16.52 -19.35 -31.65
N GLY A 34 15.88 -18.67 -30.71
CA GLY A 34 15.97 -17.22 -30.55
C GLY A 34 15.25 -16.44 -31.64
N GLY A 35 15.25 -15.12 -31.50
CA GLY A 35 14.64 -14.20 -32.47
C GLY A 35 13.26 -13.67 -32.03
N THR A 36 12.46 -13.25 -32.99
CA THR A 36 11.14 -12.65 -32.73
C THR A 36 10.03 -13.51 -33.32
N LEU A 37 9.07 -13.94 -32.48
CA LEU A 37 7.84 -14.56 -32.92
C LEU A 37 6.75 -13.48 -33.04
N LEU A 38 6.28 -13.25 -34.27
CA LEU A 38 5.22 -12.29 -34.55
C LEU A 38 3.86 -12.98 -34.63
N PHE A 39 2.96 -12.60 -33.74
CA PHE A 39 1.57 -13.05 -33.73
C PHE A 39 0.69 -12.24 -34.68
N PRO A 40 -0.26 -12.87 -35.38
CA PRO A 40 -1.18 -12.17 -36.24
C PRO A 40 -2.11 -11.25 -35.43
N PRO A 41 -2.71 -10.23 -36.09
CA PRO A 41 -3.80 -9.48 -35.50
C PRO A 41 -5.06 -10.34 -35.36
N GLY A 42 -5.94 -9.96 -34.43
CA GLY A 42 -7.22 -10.61 -34.17
C GLY A 42 -7.21 -11.48 -32.92
N GLU A 43 -8.25 -12.24 -32.77
CA GLU A 43 -8.46 -13.14 -31.64
C GLU A 43 -7.71 -14.45 -31.85
N ILE A 44 -6.73 -14.72 -31.01
CA ILE A 44 -5.99 -15.97 -30.96
C ILE A 44 -6.52 -16.77 -29.78
N ASN A 45 -7.39 -17.71 -30.07
CA ASN A 45 -8.02 -18.55 -29.05
C ASN A 45 -7.12 -19.73 -28.71
N TRP A 46 -6.65 -19.77 -27.47
CA TRP A 46 -5.86 -20.88 -26.94
C TRP A 46 -6.71 -22.12 -26.60
N GLY A 47 -8.05 -22.00 -26.64
CA GLY A 47 -8.93 -23.06 -26.17
C GLY A 47 -8.71 -23.31 -24.69
N LYS A 48 -8.63 -24.59 -24.30
CA LYS A 48 -8.31 -25.02 -22.93
C LYS A 48 -6.80 -25.26 -22.68
N ILE A 49 -5.97 -24.91 -23.63
CA ILE A 49 -4.52 -25.12 -23.55
C ILE A 49 -3.88 -24.02 -22.70
N ARG A 50 -3.02 -24.39 -21.77
CA ARG A 50 -2.15 -23.49 -21.02
C ARG A 50 -0.76 -23.54 -21.62
N GLY A 51 -0.12 -22.37 -21.76
CA GLY A 51 1.29 -22.29 -22.12
C GLY A 51 2.19 -22.52 -20.90
N ASN A 52 2.96 -23.58 -20.91
CA ASN A 52 3.99 -23.82 -19.88
C ASN A 52 5.34 -24.01 -20.57
N PHE A 53 6.15 -22.97 -20.51
CA PHE A 53 7.39 -22.87 -21.25
C PHE A 53 8.57 -22.84 -20.28
N ASN A 54 9.29 -23.95 -20.23
CA ASN A 54 10.43 -24.14 -19.34
C ASN A 54 11.71 -24.27 -20.13
N VAL A 55 12.53 -23.23 -20.12
CA VAL A 55 13.80 -23.19 -20.84
C VAL A 55 14.92 -22.72 -19.93
N LYS A 56 15.94 -23.54 -19.79
CA LYS A 56 17.18 -23.19 -19.11
C LYS A 56 18.20 -22.70 -20.14
N ASN A 57 18.87 -21.59 -19.84
CA ASN A 57 19.98 -21.08 -20.67
C ASN A 57 19.69 -21.01 -22.19
N GLY A 58 18.42 -20.68 -22.53
CA GLY A 58 18.06 -20.52 -23.95
C GLY A 58 18.56 -19.20 -24.53
N PRO A 59 18.50 -19.03 -25.85
CA PRO A 59 18.80 -17.76 -26.50
C PRO A 59 17.72 -16.70 -26.15
N ASN A 60 18.08 -15.43 -26.27
CA ASN A 60 17.12 -14.34 -26.13
C ASN A 60 16.03 -14.44 -27.21
N PHE A 61 14.79 -14.20 -26.83
CA PHE A 61 13.67 -14.26 -27.75
C PHE A 61 12.64 -13.14 -27.47
N LYS A 62 11.78 -12.90 -28.45
CA LYS A 62 10.70 -11.91 -28.33
C LYS A 62 9.37 -12.51 -28.79
N LEU A 63 8.33 -12.36 -27.98
CA LEU A 63 6.94 -12.59 -28.33
C LEU A 63 6.31 -11.25 -28.63
N LEU A 64 5.92 -11.01 -29.88
CA LEU A 64 5.43 -9.74 -30.37
C LEU A 64 4.03 -9.87 -30.94
N GLY A 65 3.07 -9.16 -30.38
CA GLY A 65 1.75 -8.99 -30.95
C GLY A 65 1.68 -7.79 -31.92
N THR A 66 0.62 -7.72 -32.69
CA THR A 66 0.28 -6.50 -33.44
C THR A 66 -0.35 -5.49 -32.47
N PRO A 67 0.23 -4.29 -32.30
CA PRO A 67 -0.22 -3.34 -31.30
C PRO A 67 -1.72 -3.07 -31.35
N GLY A 68 -2.39 -3.25 -30.20
CA GLY A 68 -3.82 -3.05 -30.03
C GLY A 68 -4.73 -4.07 -30.72
N LYS A 69 -4.20 -5.01 -31.50
CA LYS A 69 -4.98 -5.94 -32.33
C LYS A 69 -4.78 -7.41 -31.99
N THR A 70 -3.67 -7.83 -31.41
CA THR A 70 -3.46 -9.23 -31.00
C THR A 70 -4.09 -9.47 -29.65
N VAL A 71 -5.07 -10.36 -29.58
CA VAL A 71 -5.82 -10.70 -28.36
C VAL A 71 -5.75 -12.19 -28.12
N PHE A 72 -5.14 -12.60 -27.01
CA PHE A 72 -5.17 -13.98 -26.54
C PHE A 72 -6.44 -14.20 -25.73
N THR A 73 -7.23 -15.18 -26.12
CA THR A 73 -8.42 -15.64 -25.40
C THR A 73 -8.25 -17.10 -25.01
N PHE A 74 -8.89 -17.46 -23.92
CA PHE A 74 -8.85 -18.82 -23.38
C PHE A 74 -10.28 -19.26 -23.10
N ASP A 75 -10.62 -20.49 -23.45
CA ASP A 75 -11.87 -21.08 -23.00
C ASP A 75 -11.79 -21.37 -21.50
N ASN A 76 -12.94 -21.60 -20.88
CA ASN A 76 -12.97 -21.90 -19.46
C ASN A 76 -12.09 -23.12 -19.15
N ILE A 77 -10.99 -22.87 -18.46
CA ILE A 77 -10.02 -23.89 -18.06
C ILE A 77 -10.46 -24.42 -16.70
N ASP A 78 -10.56 -25.74 -16.58
CA ASP A 78 -10.89 -26.36 -15.30
C ASP A 78 -9.83 -26.00 -14.25
N PRO A 79 -10.24 -25.62 -13.03
CA PRO A 79 -9.32 -25.23 -11.98
C PRO A 79 -8.42 -26.42 -11.61
N ILE A 80 -7.15 -26.16 -11.50
CA ILE A 80 -6.21 -27.14 -10.96
C ILE A 80 -6.25 -27.01 -9.44
N LYS A 81 -6.58 -28.07 -8.73
CA LYS A 81 -6.45 -28.08 -7.27
C LYS A 81 -4.98 -27.90 -6.89
N ILE A 82 -4.68 -26.80 -6.26
CA ILE A 82 -3.34 -26.48 -5.81
C ILE A 82 -3.21 -26.98 -4.37
N ASN A 83 -2.39 -27.99 -4.14
CA ASN A 83 -2.13 -28.54 -2.82
C ASN A 83 -0.99 -27.84 -2.09
N LYS A 84 -0.43 -26.74 -2.64
CA LYS A 84 0.73 -26.07 -2.07
C LYS A 84 0.48 -24.58 -1.95
N LEU A 85 0.82 -24.08 -0.81
CA LEU A 85 0.92 -22.70 -0.41
C LEU A 85 1.97 -21.95 -1.19
N TRP A 86 1.63 -20.70 -1.51
CA TRP A 86 2.56 -19.68 -1.99
C TRP A 86 3.18 -19.87 -3.37
N GLY A 87 2.57 -19.27 -4.34
CA GLY A 87 3.16 -18.64 -5.51
C GLY A 87 3.91 -19.47 -6.56
N HIS A 88 4.32 -20.68 -6.28
CA HIS A 88 5.25 -21.38 -7.16
C HIS A 88 4.62 -22.42 -8.08
N SER A 89 3.40 -22.73 -7.87
CA SER A 89 2.68 -23.75 -8.64
C SER A 89 1.27 -23.31 -9.05
N GLU A 90 1.02 -22.03 -9.01
CA GLU A 90 -0.27 -21.51 -9.43
C GLU A 90 -0.48 -21.76 -10.92
N PRO A 91 -1.66 -22.23 -11.30
CA PRO A 91 -1.96 -22.45 -12.69
C PRO A 91 -2.07 -21.12 -13.42
N ALA A 92 -1.15 -20.85 -14.31
CA ALA A 92 -1.19 -19.68 -15.17
C ALA A 92 -1.74 -20.02 -16.55
N LEU A 93 -2.28 -19.03 -17.24
CA LEU A 93 -2.60 -19.16 -18.66
C LEU A 93 -1.32 -19.29 -19.47
N ILE A 94 -0.33 -18.47 -19.12
CA ILE A 94 1.00 -18.50 -19.73
C ILE A 94 2.07 -18.48 -18.64
N THR A 95 2.87 -19.50 -18.56
CA THR A 95 4.07 -19.57 -17.71
C THR A 95 5.32 -19.60 -18.56
N ILE A 96 6.28 -18.72 -18.29
CA ILE A 96 7.58 -18.70 -18.95
C ILE A 96 8.66 -18.67 -17.86
N GLY A 97 9.65 -19.55 -17.98
CA GLY A 97 10.76 -19.52 -17.04
C GLY A 97 11.55 -20.78 -16.93
N SER A 98 12.37 -20.86 -15.91
CA SER A 98 13.15 -22.04 -15.55
C SER A 98 12.54 -22.73 -14.33
N ASN A 99 12.69 -24.04 -14.24
CA ASN A 99 12.41 -24.80 -13.02
C ASN A 99 13.60 -24.85 -12.06
N SER A 100 14.73 -24.25 -12.44
CA SER A 100 15.94 -24.30 -11.64
C SER A 100 15.97 -23.16 -10.63
N THR A 101 16.38 -23.47 -9.42
CA THR A 101 16.68 -22.47 -8.38
C THR A 101 18.10 -21.91 -8.49
N ILE A 102 18.90 -22.43 -9.39
CA ILE A 102 20.29 -22.00 -9.64
C ILE A 102 20.26 -20.83 -10.61
N SER A 103 20.77 -19.67 -10.21
CA SER A 103 20.73 -18.45 -11.02
C SER A 103 21.42 -18.59 -12.38
N SER A 104 22.48 -19.37 -12.48
CA SER A 104 23.17 -19.68 -13.75
C SER A 104 22.33 -20.48 -14.74
N GLU A 105 21.22 -21.05 -14.31
CA GLU A 105 20.28 -21.81 -15.14
C GLU A 105 18.95 -21.07 -15.38
N TYR A 106 18.88 -19.79 -15.06
CA TYR A 106 17.70 -18.98 -15.32
C TYR A 106 17.43 -18.87 -16.82
N THR A 107 16.16 -18.73 -17.16
CA THR A 107 15.77 -18.39 -18.53
C THR A 107 16.42 -17.05 -18.91
N SER A 108 17.04 -17.01 -20.08
CA SER A 108 17.66 -15.81 -20.61
C SER A 108 16.63 -14.71 -20.84
N SER A 109 17.11 -13.48 -21.04
CA SER A 109 16.26 -12.32 -21.32
C SER A 109 15.28 -12.58 -22.46
N PHE A 110 14.02 -12.24 -22.20
CA PHE A 110 12.99 -12.26 -23.24
C PHE A 110 12.09 -11.02 -23.14
N ILE A 111 11.39 -10.75 -24.23
CA ILE A 111 10.44 -9.65 -24.31
C ILE A 111 9.06 -10.20 -24.71
N MET A 112 8.03 -9.87 -23.95
CA MET A 112 6.64 -10.04 -24.35
C MET A 112 6.01 -8.67 -24.54
N GLU A 113 5.55 -8.38 -25.75
CA GLU A 113 5.15 -7.03 -26.13
C GLU A 113 3.89 -6.99 -26.98
N SER A 114 3.05 -5.99 -26.75
CA SER A 114 1.88 -5.65 -27.57
C SER A 114 0.83 -6.77 -27.65
N ILE A 115 0.57 -7.45 -26.54
CA ILE A 115 -0.39 -8.55 -26.44
C ILE A 115 -1.48 -8.17 -25.45
N LYS A 116 -2.72 -8.44 -25.83
CA LYS A 116 -3.87 -8.40 -24.92
C LYS A 116 -4.23 -9.82 -24.48
N ILE A 117 -4.59 -9.98 -23.22
CA ILE A 117 -5.13 -11.23 -22.66
C ILE A 117 -6.51 -10.91 -22.11
N ASP A 118 -7.53 -11.55 -22.67
CA ASP A 118 -8.89 -11.44 -22.18
C ASP A 118 -9.43 -12.81 -21.76
N TYR A 119 -9.71 -12.94 -20.47
CA TYR A 119 -10.26 -14.17 -19.90
C TYR A 119 -11.75 -14.04 -19.55
N SER A 120 -12.50 -13.30 -20.33
CA SER A 120 -13.96 -13.11 -20.16
C SER A 120 -14.76 -14.42 -20.26
N ARG A 121 -14.20 -15.46 -20.88
CA ARG A 121 -14.82 -16.78 -20.99
C ARG A 121 -14.68 -17.65 -19.73
N GLN A 122 -13.98 -17.18 -18.72
CA GLN A 122 -13.85 -17.87 -17.44
C GLN A 122 -15.20 -17.96 -16.75
N LYS A 123 -15.75 -19.18 -16.66
CA LYS A 123 -17.04 -19.45 -16.02
C LYS A 123 -16.89 -19.96 -14.59
N ASN A 124 -15.78 -20.65 -14.32
CA ASN A 124 -15.47 -21.18 -13.00
C ASN A 124 -14.83 -20.08 -12.17
N GLN A 125 -15.66 -19.32 -11.56
CA GLN A 125 -15.24 -18.16 -10.81
C GLN A 125 -15.18 -18.46 -9.31
N GLY A 126 -14.99 -19.72 -9.00
CA GLY A 126 -14.90 -20.24 -7.68
C GLY A 126 -16.11 -19.99 -6.82
N GLY A 127 -16.69 -21.03 -6.36
CA GLY A 127 -17.54 -20.92 -5.18
C GLY A 127 -16.70 -20.44 -4.00
N PRO A 128 -17.32 -20.08 -2.89
CA PRO A 128 -16.60 -19.70 -1.68
C PRO A 128 -15.57 -20.78 -1.32
N THR A 129 -14.31 -20.42 -1.38
CA THR A 129 -13.25 -21.27 -0.86
C THR A 129 -13.26 -21.16 0.66
N TYR A 130 -13.45 -22.26 1.33
CA TYR A 130 -13.40 -22.29 2.79
C TYR A 130 -11.96 -22.19 3.25
N ASN A 131 -11.63 -21.11 3.93
CA ASN A 131 -10.34 -20.98 4.59
C ASN A 131 -10.36 -21.78 5.90
N THR A 132 -9.80 -22.98 5.87
CA THR A 132 -9.61 -23.77 7.08
C THR A 132 -8.32 -23.36 7.79
N MET A 133 -8.15 -22.10 8.14
CA MET A 133 -7.06 -21.63 8.99
C MET A 133 -7.15 -22.21 10.41
N ASN A 134 -7.17 -23.51 10.55
CA ASN A 134 -6.95 -24.16 11.81
C ASN A 134 -5.53 -24.74 11.83
N ASN A 135 -4.72 -24.26 12.75
CA ASN A 135 -3.41 -24.76 13.12
C ASN A 135 -2.20 -24.35 12.27
N GLY A 136 -2.15 -23.15 11.73
CA GLY A 136 -0.93 -22.64 11.07
C GLY A 136 -0.58 -23.34 9.77
N ALA A 137 -1.38 -24.29 9.32
CA ALA A 137 -1.33 -24.80 7.96
C ALA A 137 -2.41 -24.07 7.17
N HIS A 138 -2.07 -23.52 6.05
CA HIS A 138 -3.04 -23.02 5.09
C HIS A 138 -3.55 -24.19 4.26
N PRO A 139 -4.68 -24.74 4.51
CA PRO A 139 -5.12 -25.90 3.79
C PRO A 139 -6.22 -25.51 2.85
N THR A 140 -5.95 -24.77 1.84
CA THR A 140 -7.01 -24.64 0.84
C THR A 140 -6.48 -25.02 -0.50
N PRO A 141 -7.12 -25.94 -1.16
CA PRO A 141 -7.10 -25.94 -2.59
C PRO A 141 -7.75 -24.61 -3.00
N TYR A 142 -6.95 -23.62 -3.39
CA TYR A 142 -7.44 -22.45 -4.09
C TYR A 142 -8.03 -22.95 -5.39
N SER A 143 -9.30 -23.20 -5.36
CA SER A 143 -9.89 -23.96 -6.44
C SER A 143 -9.98 -23.19 -7.74
N ASP A 144 -9.85 -21.85 -7.73
CA ASP A 144 -10.36 -21.12 -8.88
C ASP A 144 -9.61 -19.83 -9.24
N GLY A 145 -8.53 -19.51 -8.55
CA GLY A 145 -7.62 -18.46 -8.95
C GLY A 145 -6.76 -18.90 -10.14
N THR A 146 -6.57 -18.03 -11.12
CA THR A 146 -5.59 -18.26 -12.17
C THR A 146 -4.72 -17.03 -12.35
N LEU A 147 -3.47 -17.25 -12.75
CA LEU A 147 -2.58 -16.18 -13.20
C LEU A 147 -2.75 -16.01 -14.72
N ALA A 148 -2.79 -14.77 -15.20
CA ALA A 148 -2.73 -14.59 -16.64
C ALA A 148 -1.30 -14.86 -17.15
N ILE A 149 -0.31 -14.23 -16.55
CA ILE A 149 1.11 -14.40 -16.91
C ILE A 149 1.91 -14.71 -15.66
N HIS A 150 2.69 -15.78 -15.69
CA HIS A 150 3.65 -16.16 -14.66
C HIS A 150 5.04 -16.27 -15.23
N ILE A 151 5.95 -15.46 -14.75
CA ILE A 151 7.36 -15.49 -15.12
C ILE A 151 8.17 -15.96 -13.92
N MET A 152 8.96 -17.02 -14.10
CA MET A 152 9.72 -17.64 -13.01
C MET A 152 11.19 -17.81 -13.38
N TYR A 153 12.07 -17.50 -12.44
CA TYR A 153 13.51 -17.76 -12.58
C TYR A 153 14.05 -17.30 -13.96
N ALA A 154 13.77 -16.03 -14.29
CA ALA A 154 14.21 -15.42 -15.53
C ALA A 154 15.15 -14.24 -15.24
N ASP A 155 16.15 -14.09 -16.09
CA ASP A 155 17.05 -12.95 -16.07
C ASP A 155 16.59 -11.88 -17.04
N SER A 156 16.41 -10.66 -16.54
CA SER A 156 16.00 -9.48 -17.30
C SER A 156 14.76 -9.65 -18.21
N PRO A 157 13.65 -10.26 -17.73
CA PRO A 157 12.45 -10.36 -18.52
C PRO A 157 11.79 -8.99 -18.70
N ILE A 158 11.26 -8.72 -19.91
CA ILE A 158 10.57 -7.47 -20.23
C ILE A 158 9.12 -7.76 -20.64
N LEU A 159 8.18 -7.22 -19.88
CA LEU A 159 6.75 -7.20 -20.21
C LEU A 159 6.36 -5.77 -20.59
N LYS A 160 5.92 -5.56 -21.83
CA LYS A 160 5.69 -4.21 -22.33
C LYS A 160 4.43 -4.10 -23.18
N ASP A 161 3.69 -3.00 -23.01
CA ASP A 161 2.48 -2.71 -23.80
C ASP A 161 1.46 -3.86 -23.75
N ILE A 162 1.23 -4.42 -22.55
CA ILE A 162 0.34 -5.56 -22.31
C ILE A 162 -0.97 -5.07 -21.68
N GLU A 163 -2.08 -5.63 -22.12
CA GLU A 163 -3.39 -5.44 -21.51
C GLU A 163 -3.92 -6.78 -21.00
N ILE A 164 -4.40 -6.83 -19.76
CA ILE A 164 -4.98 -8.01 -19.15
C ILE A 164 -6.36 -7.67 -18.63
N SER A 165 -7.36 -8.43 -19.00
CA SER A 165 -8.72 -8.18 -18.59
C SER A 165 -9.47 -9.42 -18.14
N ASN A 166 -10.40 -9.22 -17.19
CA ASN A 166 -11.40 -10.19 -16.78
C ASN A 166 -10.83 -11.49 -16.19
N VAL A 167 -9.71 -11.39 -15.45
CA VAL A 167 -9.11 -12.55 -14.79
C VAL A 167 -9.58 -12.62 -13.34
N TYR A 168 -10.12 -13.78 -12.95
CA TYR A 168 -10.35 -14.12 -11.54
C TYR A 168 -9.11 -14.82 -10.99
N GLY A 169 -8.33 -14.08 -10.27
CA GLY A 169 -7.02 -14.42 -9.82
C GLY A 169 -6.06 -13.26 -10.05
N SER A 170 -4.83 -13.52 -10.41
CA SER A 170 -3.81 -12.50 -10.58
C SER A 170 -3.49 -12.21 -12.06
N GLY A 171 -3.08 -10.99 -12.36
CA GLY A 171 -2.72 -10.59 -13.71
C GLY A 171 -1.32 -11.05 -14.08
N ILE A 172 -0.32 -10.38 -13.55
CA ILE A 172 1.10 -10.71 -13.77
C ILE A 172 1.72 -11.11 -12.44
N CYS A 173 2.42 -12.23 -12.43
CA CYS A 173 3.35 -12.60 -11.37
C CYS A 173 4.73 -12.79 -11.96
N ILE A 174 5.70 -12.03 -11.45
CA ILE A 174 7.12 -12.33 -11.65
C ILE A 174 7.69 -12.87 -10.34
N TRP A 175 8.35 -14.02 -10.42
CA TRP A 175 8.82 -14.73 -9.25
C TRP A 175 10.29 -15.12 -9.39
N LYS A 176 11.11 -14.71 -8.44
CA LYS A 176 12.56 -14.97 -8.43
C LYS A 176 13.23 -14.60 -9.75
N CYS A 177 12.87 -13.44 -10.28
CA CYS A 177 13.51 -12.86 -11.46
C CYS A 177 14.53 -11.80 -11.03
N THR A 178 15.48 -11.52 -11.91
CA THR A 178 16.43 -10.42 -11.76
C THR A 178 16.18 -9.38 -12.86
N ASP A 179 16.38 -8.09 -12.55
CA ASP A 179 16.34 -6.98 -13.51
C ASP A 179 15.05 -6.94 -14.37
N ALA A 180 13.92 -7.35 -13.79
CA ALA A 180 12.66 -7.42 -14.51
C ALA A 180 12.09 -6.03 -14.82
N ILE A 181 11.55 -5.84 -16.03
CA ILE A 181 10.89 -4.61 -16.46
C ILE A 181 9.44 -4.89 -16.81
N ILE A 182 8.52 -4.21 -16.14
CA ILE A 182 7.09 -4.19 -16.46
C ILE A 182 6.73 -2.75 -16.85
N GLN A 183 6.38 -2.53 -18.11
CA GLN A 183 6.17 -1.20 -18.65
C GLN A 183 4.89 -1.10 -19.46
N ASN A 184 4.12 -0.01 -19.28
CA ASN A 184 2.89 0.27 -20.02
C ASN A 184 1.89 -0.91 -19.95
N VAL A 185 1.78 -1.54 -18.81
CA VAL A 185 0.82 -2.62 -18.59
C VAL A 185 -0.48 -2.03 -18.04
N THR A 186 -1.59 -2.44 -18.60
CA THR A 186 -2.91 -2.08 -18.09
C THR A 186 -3.70 -3.34 -17.74
N THR A 187 -4.26 -3.35 -16.55
CA THR A 187 -5.13 -4.44 -16.11
C THR A 187 -6.54 -3.92 -15.83
N TYR A 188 -7.54 -4.69 -16.25
CA TYR A 188 -8.95 -4.41 -15.98
C TYR A 188 -9.61 -5.61 -15.32
N ASN A 189 -10.26 -5.37 -14.17
CA ASN A 189 -11.02 -6.40 -13.46
C ASN A 189 -10.22 -7.68 -13.20
N VAL A 190 -8.98 -7.52 -12.76
CA VAL A 190 -8.19 -8.58 -12.17
C VAL A 190 -8.48 -8.56 -10.68
N SER A 191 -9.17 -9.57 -10.19
CA SER A 191 -9.76 -9.55 -8.85
C SER A 191 -9.75 -10.91 -8.18
N ALA A 192 -9.76 -10.90 -6.86
CA ALA A 192 -9.86 -12.11 -6.05
C ALA A 192 -11.26 -12.69 -6.03
N ASN A 193 -11.35 -13.94 -5.61
CA ASN A 193 -12.59 -14.58 -5.20
C ASN A 193 -12.90 -14.25 -3.74
N GLN A 194 -14.16 -14.39 -3.38
CA GLN A 194 -14.59 -14.35 -2.00
C GLN A 194 -14.16 -15.63 -1.27
N VAL A 195 -13.58 -15.48 -0.10
CA VAL A 195 -13.22 -16.60 0.78
C VAL A 195 -14.12 -16.57 2.01
N LEU A 196 -14.82 -17.65 2.27
CA LEU A 196 -15.54 -17.84 3.52
C LEU A 196 -14.66 -18.55 4.54
N SER A 197 -14.77 -18.18 5.80
CA SER A 197 -14.19 -18.96 6.89
C SER A 197 -14.85 -20.34 6.99
N ALA A 198 -14.15 -21.30 7.62
CA ALA A 198 -14.65 -22.67 7.75
C ALA A 198 -16.01 -22.77 8.48
N ASP A 199 -16.34 -21.77 9.31
CA ASP A 199 -17.64 -21.67 9.99
C ASP A 199 -18.71 -20.96 9.16
N GLY A 200 -18.38 -20.51 7.94
CA GLY A 200 -19.28 -19.78 7.05
C GLY A 200 -19.71 -18.40 7.56
N LYS A 201 -19.11 -17.90 8.64
CA LYS A 201 -19.53 -16.66 9.31
C LYS A 201 -18.63 -15.48 9.01
N ASN A 202 -17.36 -15.74 8.76
CA ASN A 202 -16.39 -14.71 8.48
C ASN A 202 -15.98 -14.78 7.00
N GLU A 203 -16.13 -13.68 6.31
CA GLU A 203 -15.74 -13.54 4.93
C GLU A 203 -14.42 -12.80 4.86
N SER A 204 -13.49 -13.32 4.12
CA SER A 204 -12.27 -12.60 3.77
C SER A 204 -12.15 -12.53 2.25
N VAL A 205 -11.53 -11.48 1.77
CA VAL A 205 -11.08 -11.44 0.38
C VAL A 205 -9.85 -12.32 0.28
N ASP A 206 -9.86 -13.23 -0.70
CA ASP A 206 -8.72 -14.10 -0.94
C ASP A 206 -7.43 -13.28 -1.13
N HIS A 207 -6.33 -13.89 -0.73
CA HIS A 207 -4.99 -13.34 -0.91
C HIS A 207 -4.51 -13.33 -2.38
N PHE A 208 -5.33 -13.80 -3.31
CA PHE A 208 -5.07 -13.78 -4.75
C PHE A 208 -5.95 -12.72 -5.41
N GLY A 209 -5.50 -12.07 -6.39
CA GLY A 209 -6.17 -10.94 -7.05
C GLY A 209 -5.22 -9.76 -7.07
N TYR A 210 -3.94 -10.09 -7.31
CA TYR A 210 -2.90 -9.10 -7.55
C TYR A 210 -2.91 -8.72 -9.03
N SER A 211 -3.05 -7.45 -9.32
CA SER A 211 -2.92 -7.02 -10.72
C SER A 211 -1.52 -7.24 -11.25
N ILE A 212 -0.54 -6.75 -10.52
CA ILE A 212 0.89 -6.94 -10.83
C ILE A 212 1.59 -7.33 -9.53
N TRP A 213 2.25 -8.46 -9.55
CA TRP A 213 2.98 -8.99 -8.41
C TRP A 213 4.43 -9.27 -8.76
N SER A 214 5.34 -8.66 -8.03
CA SER A 214 6.76 -8.97 -8.04
C SER A 214 7.14 -9.64 -6.74
N GLY A 215 7.31 -10.96 -6.77
CA GLY A 215 7.62 -11.76 -5.59
C GLY A 215 9.06 -12.29 -5.62
N ALA A 216 9.77 -12.15 -4.51
CA ALA A 216 11.15 -12.63 -4.34
C ALA A 216 12.11 -12.26 -5.49
N SER A 217 11.82 -11.18 -6.20
CA SER A 217 12.57 -10.72 -7.38
C SER A 217 13.44 -9.52 -7.03
N ALA A 218 14.62 -9.46 -7.63
CA ALA A 218 15.57 -8.40 -7.38
C ALA A 218 15.58 -7.37 -8.53
N ASN A 219 15.73 -6.09 -8.18
CA ASN A 219 15.88 -4.99 -9.11
C ASN A 219 14.74 -4.87 -10.14
N THR A 220 13.49 -4.97 -9.66
CA THR A 220 12.31 -4.87 -10.51
C THR A 220 11.94 -3.41 -10.80
N LYS A 221 11.65 -3.10 -12.06
CA LYS A 221 11.11 -1.81 -12.48
C LYS A 221 9.70 -1.94 -13.04
N ILE A 222 8.74 -1.30 -12.40
CA ILE A 222 7.35 -1.22 -12.85
C ILE A 222 7.06 0.23 -13.22
N SER A 223 6.71 0.51 -14.46
CA SER A 223 6.53 1.89 -14.92
C SER A 223 5.35 2.09 -15.87
N ASN A 224 4.66 3.22 -15.73
CA ASN A 224 3.50 3.60 -16.54
C ASN A 224 2.39 2.53 -16.54
N CYS A 225 2.24 1.79 -15.45
CA CYS A 225 1.26 0.73 -15.34
C CYS A 225 -0.04 1.23 -14.72
N LYS A 226 -1.16 0.61 -15.10
CA LYS A 226 -2.49 0.97 -14.62
C LYS A 226 -3.24 -0.28 -14.20
N ALA A 227 -3.81 -0.25 -13.00
CA ALA A 227 -4.64 -1.33 -12.48
C ALA A 227 -6.02 -0.78 -12.14
N PHE A 228 -7.03 -1.25 -12.86
CA PHE A 228 -8.42 -0.86 -12.65
C PHE A 228 -9.26 -2.07 -12.24
N ASN A 229 -9.91 -1.96 -11.10
CA ASN A 229 -10.93 -2.92 -10.72
C ASN A 229 -12.25 -2.18 -10.51
N TYR A 230 -13.24 -2.53 -11.30
CA TYR A 230 -14.61 -2.02 -11.20
C TYR A 230 -15.57 -3.04 -10.62
N ARG A 231 -15.08 -4.24 -10.32
CA ARG A 231 -15.87 -5.29 -9.71
C ARG A 231 -16.03 -5.01 -8.23
N VAL A 232 -17.25 -5.16 -7.78
CA VAL A 232 -17.64 -5.16 -6.38
C VAL A 232 -18.45 -6.41 -6.11
N TYR A 233 -18.51 -6.86 -4.89
CA TYR A 233 -19.31 -8.02 -4.52
C TYR A 233 -19.94 -7.85 -3.14
N SER A 234 -21.00 -8.60 -2.88
CA SER A 234 -21.59 -8.68 -1.57
C SER A 234 -20.86 -9.70 -0.69
N CYS A 235 -20.74 -9.38 0.58
CA CYS A 235 -20.33 -10.33 1.61
C CYS A 235 -21.50 -11.14 2.16
N ASP A 236 -22.70 -11.03 1.62
CA ASP A 236 -23.80 -11.87 2.06
C ASP A 236 -23.56 -13.32 1.62
N PRO A 237 -23.39 -14.27 2.55
CA PRO A 237 -23.16 -15.68 2.22
C PRO A 237 -24.31 -16.34 1.47
N LYS A 238 -25.48 -15.70 1.45
CA LYS A 238 -26.64 -16.15 0.67
C LYS A 238 -26.57 -15.73 -0.79
N LEU A 239 -25.76 -14.75 -1.13
CA LEU A 239 -25.54 -14.33 -2.50
C LEU A 239 -24.53 -15.27 -3.15
N LYS A 240 -24.99 -15.98 -4.14
CA LYS A 240 -24.15 -16.81 -4.98
C LYS A 240 -23.17 -15.91 -5.70
N SER A 241 -22.01 -16.40 -6.00
CA SER A 241 -20.91 -15.84 -6.79
C SER A 241 -21.10 -14.40 -7.32
N PRO A 242 -20.11 -13.51 -7.18
CA PRO A 242 -20.15 -12.13 -7.69
C PRO A 242 -20.43 -12.00 -9.19
N HIS A 243 -20.51 -13.11 -9.89
CA HIS A 243 -20.68 -13.15 -11.34
C HIS A 243 -22.12 -13.23 -11.80
N ASN A 244 -23.05 -13.44 -10.90
CA ASN A 244 -24.45 -13.47 -11.29
C ASN A 244 -25.03 -12.09 -11.57
N ASN A 245 -24.23 -11.05 -11.62
CA ASN A 245 -24.60 -9.65 -11.89
C ASN A 245 -25.72 -9.09 -11.00
N GLU A 246 -26.08 -9.79 -9.94
CA GLU A 246 -27.21 -9.44 -9.12
C GLU A 246 -26.73 -8.78 -7.83
N GLN A 247 -26.97 -7.51 -7.73
CA GLN A 247 -26.83 -6.66 -6.55
C GLN A 247 -25.45 -6.58 -5.92
N TYR A 248 -24.72 -5.59 -6.37
CA TYR A 248 -23.52 -5.15 -5.71
C TYR A 248 -23.88 -4.32 -4.47
N ASP A 249 -23.32 -4.67 -3.33
CA ASP A 249 -23.47 -3.92 -2.09
C ASP A 249 -22.37 -2.85 -1.89
N GLY A 250 -21.60 -2.59 -2.91
CA GLY A 250 -20.55 -1.59 -2.91
C GLY A 250 -19.20 -2.04 -2.36
N LYS A 251 -18.98 -3.33 -2.13
CA LYS A 251 -17.72 -3.85 -1.57
C LYS A 251 -16.66 -4.13 -2.63
N ILE A 252 -15.41 -3.82 -2.31
CA ILE A 252 -14.27 -4.01 -3.21
C ILE A 252 -13.89 -5.49 -3.25
N CYS A 253 -13.69 -6.07 -4.44
CA CYS A 253 -13.28 -7.45 -4.62
C CYS A 253 -11.84 -7.63 -5.13
N GLY A 254 -11.14 -6.58 -5.51
CA GLY A 254 -9.70 -6.63 -5.80
C GLY A 254 -8.86 -6.62 -4.54
N TYR A 255 -7.81 -7.45 -4.46
CA TYR A 255 -6.97 -7.49 -3.26
C TYR A 255 -5.83 -6.47 -3.33
N ILE A 256 -4.88 -6.62 -4.25
CA ILE A 256 -3.76 -5.69 -4.40
C ILE A 256 -3.62 -5.23 -5.85
N GLY A 257 -3.46 -3.93 -6.05
CA GLY A 257 -3.18 -3.39 -7.37
C GLY A 257 -1.76 -3.71 -7.84
N ILE A 258 -0.76 -3.15 -7.17
CA ILE A 258 0.66 -3.44 -7.44
C ILE A 258 1.32 -3.88 -6.14
N TYR A 259 1.88 -5.08 -6.16
CA TYR A 259 2.51 -5.72 -5.02
C TYR A 259 3.98 -6.07 -5.29
N CYS A 260 4.84 -5.63 -4.41
CA CYS A 260 6.25 -6.00 -4.42
C CYS A 260 6.63 -6.58 -3.06
N GLU A 261 7.17 -7.79 -3.07
CA GLU A 261 7.64 -8.46 -1.86
C GLU A 261 9.00 -9.12 -2.09
N TYR A 262 9.78 -9.15 -1.04
CA TYR A 262 11.00 -9.92 -0.98
C TYR A 262 11.02 -10.67 0.33
N SER A 263 10.30 -11.79 0.38
CA SER A 263 10.21 -12.65 1.56
C SER A 263 10.87 -13.98 1.29
N PRO A 264 11.82 -14.41 2.12
CA PRO A 264 12.20 -15.80 2.12
C PRO A 264 10.96 -16.61 2.52
N ILE A 265 10.62 -17.62 1.75
CA ILE A 265 9.48 -18.49 2.05
C ILE A 265 9.78 -19.19 3.38
N GLN A 266 8.94 -18.93 4.37
CA GLN A 266 9.03 -19.65 5.64
C GLN A 266 8.81 -21.13 5.41
N GLY A 267 9.78 -21.96 5.81
CA GLY A 267 9.63 -23.41 5.91
C GLY A 267 10.42 -24.27 4.93
N ASN A 268 11.18 -23.69 4.01
CA ASN A 268 12.07 -24.47 3.15
C ASN A 268 13.53 -24.06 3.35
N LYS A 269 14.23 -24.73 4.27
CA LYS A 269 15.62 -24.42 4.67
C LYS A 269 16.60 -24.32 3.48
N ASN A 270 16.34 -25.04 2.38
CA ASN A 270 17.19 -24.99 1.20
C ASN A 270 16.99 -23.71 0.36
N ILE A 271 15.83 -23.08 0.48
CA ILE A 271 15.53 -21.80 -0.19
C ILE A 271 16.02 -20.64 0.69
N GLU A 272 15.96 -20.79 2.00
CA GLU A 272 16.53 -19.84 2.95
C GLU A 272 18.04 -19.67 2.74
N SER A 273 18.80 -20.73 2.45
CA SER A 273 20.25 -20.63 2.22
C SER A 273 20.59 -19.78 0.98
N ILE A 274 19.84 -19.92 -0.10
CA ILE A 274 20.04 -19.12 -1.33
C ILE A 274 19.65 -17.66 -1.10
N HIS A 275 18.61 -17.41 -0.33
CA HIS A 275 18.20 -16.06 0.05
C HIS A 275 19.18 -15.42 1.04
N TYR A 276 19.73 -16.18 1.99
CA TYR A 276 20.71 -15.67 2.94
C TYR A 276 22.06 -15.35 2.29
N GLU A 277 22.46 -16.05 1.25
CA GLU A 277 23.63 -15.66 0.46
C GLU A 277 23.44 -14.30 -0.22
N TRP A 278 22.23 -13.98 -0.66
CA TRP A 278 21.88 -12.66 -1.18
C TRP A 278 21.76 -11.58 -0.09
N LEU A 279 21.39 -11.97 1.12
CA LEU A 279 21.23 -11.09 2.27
C LEU A 279 22.51 -10.89 3.09
N SER A 280 23.43 -11.85 3.06
CA SER A 280 24.69 -11.82 3.81
C SER A 280 25.80 -11.03 3.15
N ASP A 281 25.64 -10.67 1.88
CA ASP A 281 26.56 -9.78 1.20
C ASP A 281 26.36 -8.35 1.76
N GLU A 282 27.41 -7.72 2.27
CA GLU A 282 27.45 -6.38 2.88
C GLU A 282 26.99 -5.26 1.91
N ASN A 283 26.75 -5.58 0.66
CA ASN A 283 26.19 -4.69 -0.34
C ASN A 283 24.68 -4.56 -0.16
N THR A 284 24.26 -3.46 0.41
CA THR A 284 22.84 -3.05 0.51
C THR A 284 22.10 -3.01 -0.83
N ASP A 285 22.82 -3.00 -1.95
CA ASP A 285 22.27 -2.99 -3.32
C ASP A 285 21.67 -4.34 -3.74
N LYS A 286 21.94 -5.41 -3.01
CA LYS A 286 21.42 -6.76 -3.32
C LYS A 286 20.17 -7.16 -2.52
N ARG A 287 19.69 -6.32 -1.61
CA ARG A 287 18.35 -6.50 -1.03
C ARG A 287 17.34 -6.31 -2.14
N GLY A 288 16.23 -7.06 -2.10
CA GLY A 288 15.18 -6.89 -3.09
C GLY A 288 14.86 -5.41 -3.29
N TYR A 289 15.19 -4.88 -4.44
CA TYR A 289 14.91 -3.51 -4.82
C TYR A 289 13.80 -3.49 -5.86
N ALA A 290 12.84 -2.60 -5.67
CA ALA A 290 11.84 -2.34 -6.69
C ALA A 290 11.64 -0.83 -6.86
N LYS A 291 11.42 -0.43 -8.10
CA LYS A 291 11.04 0.93 -8.45
C LYS A 291 9.73 0.95 -9.20
N VAL A 292 8.73 1.67 -8.64
CA VAL A 292 7.39 1.81 -9.21
C VAL A 292 7.17 3.27 -9.58
N ILE A 293 7.03 3.56 -10.86
CA ILE A 293 7.02 4.93 -11.38
C ILE A 293 5.79 5.18 -12.25
N ASN A 294 5.14 6.34 -12.08
CA ASN A 294 4.01 6.78 -12.91
C ASN A 294 2.88 5.75 -12.98
N CYS A 295 2.62 5.03 -11.89
CA CYS A 295 1.62 3.99 -11.87
C CYS A 295 0.29 4.50 -11.28
N PHE A 296 -0.82 3.90 -11.74
CA PHE A 296 -2.15 4.24 -11.31
C PHE A 296 -2.90 2.99 -10.84
N VAL A 297 -3.50 3.05 -9.64
CA VAL A 297 -4.28 1.94 -9.09
C VAL A 297 -5.62 2.43 -8.57
N ARG A 298 -6.69 1.72 -8.96
CA ARG A 298 -8.06 2.02 -8.52
C ARG A 298 -8.86 0.75 -8.21
N GLY A 299 -9.60 0.78 -7.11
CA GLY A 299 -10.62 -0.23 -6.79
C GLY A 299 -10.08 -1.50 -6.14
N TYR A 300 -8.98 -1.39 -5.40
CA TYR A 300 -8.37 -2.51 -4.68
C TYR A 300 -8.43 -2.30 -3.17
N THR A 301 -8.29 -3.38 -2.44
CA THR A 301 -8.08 -3.29 -0.99
C THR A 301 -6.82 -2.51 -0.69
N PHE A 302 -5.71 -2.94 -1.27
CA PHE A 302 -4.45 -2.24 -1.22
C PHE A 302 -4.13 -1.71 -2.63
N GLY A 303 -3.96 -0.40 -2.77
CA GLY A 303 -3.53 0.16 -4.04
C GLY A 303 -2.12 -0.33 -4.37
N PHE A 304 -1.18 0.06 -3.56
CA PHE A 304 0.22 -0.37 -3.62
C PHE A 304 0.60 -1.05 -2.31
N LYS A 305 1.32 -2.15 -2.40
CA LYS A 305 1.78 -2.89 -1.22
C LYS A 305 3.24 -3.30 -1.36
N SER A 306 3.98 -3.21 -0.27
CA SER A 306 5.33 -3.77 -0.17
C SER A 306 5.49 -4.54 1.14
N GLU A 307 6.20 -5.65 1.10
CA GLU A 307 6.46 -6.49 2.27
C GLU A 307 7.91 -6.92 2.38
N SER A 308 8.32 -7.20 3.63
CA SER A 308 9.55 -7.89 4.01
C SER A 308 10.85 -7.12 3.77
N LEU A 309 11.92 -7.81 3.49
CA LEU A 309 13.29 -7.28 3.38
C LEU A 309 13.54 -6.50 2.07
N MET A 310 12.58 -5.71 1.64
CA MET A 310 12.65 -4.97 0.38
C MET A 310 12.99 -3.50 0.64
N TYR A 311 13.69 -2.87 -0.27
CA TYR A 311 13.70 -1.44 -0.43
C TYR A 311 12.87 -1.07 -1.66
N ILE A 312 11.87 -0.23 -1.50
CA ILE A 312 10.99 0.14 -2.59
C ILE A 312 10.88 1.65 -2.75
N HIS A 313 10.92 2.09 -4.00
CA HIS A 313 10.72 3.48 -4.37
C HIS A 313 9.45 3.64 -5.21
N PHE A 314 8.46 4.34 -4.66
CA PHE A 314 7.26 4.76 -5.38
C PHE A 314 7.40 6.23 -5.76
N ASP A 315 7.39 6.54 -7.06
CA ASP A 315 7.49 7.89 -7.57
C ASP A 315 6.35 8.22 -8.53
N ASN A 316 5.70 9.36 -8.32
CA ASN A 316 4.58 9.85 -9.13
C ASN A 316 3.45 8.81 -9.32
N CYS A 317 3.14 8.07 -8.26
CA CYS A 317 2.08 7.07 -8.26
C CYS A 317 0.74 7.63 -7.78
N LYS A 318 -0.36 7.08 -8.29
CA LYS A 318 -1.71 7.51 -7.90
C LYS A 318 -2.54 6.33 -7.41
N ALA A 319 -3.04 6.43 -6.18
CA ALA A 319 -3.96 5.47 -5.56
C ALA A 319 -5.32 6.14 -5.34
N ILE A 320 -6.35 5.69 -6.06
CA ILE A 320 -7.67 6.30 -6.01
C ILE A 320 -8.73 5.26 -5.73
N TYR A 321 -9.65 5.54 -4.81
CA TYR A 321 -10.73 4.62 -4.44
C TYR A 321 -10.25 3.24 -4.01
N ASN A 322 -9.13 3.20 -3.28
CA ASN A 322 -8.65 1.99 -2.62
C ASN A 322 -9.00 2.06 -1.13
N TYR A 323 -9.09 0.90 -0.49
CA TYR A 323 -9.32 0.84 0.95
C TYR A 323 -8.11 1.33 1.76
N ILE A 324 -6.92 0.97 1.31
CA ILE A 324 -5.63 1.53 1.73
C ILE A 324 -4.88 1.93 0.46
N GLY A 325 -4.42 3.16 0.37
CA GLY A 325 -3.66 3.64 -0.78
C GLY A 325 -2.31 2.94 -0.90
N PHE A 326 -1.50 3.03 0.17
CA PHE A 326 -0.19 2.39 0.27
C PHE A 326 -0.08 1.62 1.58
N SER A 327 0.27 0.35 1.51
CA SER A 327 0.58 -0.51 2.65
C SER A 327 2.05 -0.90 2.62
N ILE A 328 2.83 -0.34 3.51
CA ILE A 328 4.29 -0.40 3.48
C ILE A 328 4.81 -1.16 4.70
N GLN A 329 5.35 -2.34 4.46
CA GLN A 329 5.95 -3.21 5.47
C GLN A 329 7.43 -3.45 5.19
N ALA A 330 8.07 -2.48 4.55
CA ALA A 330 9.46 -2.53 4.12
C ALA A 330 10.12 -1.16 4.27
N SER A 331 11.41 -1.06 4.03
CA SER A 331 12.05 0.25 3.83
C SER A 331 11.55 0.86 2.53
N ALA A 332 11.12 2.12 2.56
CA ALA A 332 10.46 2.72 1.40
C ALA A 332 10.70 4.22 1.27
N LEU A 333 10.76 4.66 0.02
CA LEU A 333 10.60 6.05 -0.35
C LEU A 333 9.30 6.18 -1.17
N ILE A 334 8.37 7.00 -0.69
CA ILE A 334 7.15 7.39 -1.39
C ILE A 334 7.27 8.88 -1.68
N GLU A 335 7.33 9.26 -2.94
CA GLU A 335 7.43 10.66 -3.30
C GLU A 335 6.54 11.04 -4.49
N ASN A 336 6.15 12.32 -4.53
CA ASN A 336 5.34 12.89 -5.60
C ASN A 336 4.02 12.13 -5.85
N CYS A 337 3.49 11.45 -4.84
CA CYS A 337 2.33 10.59 -4.99
C CYS A 337 1.01 11.31 -4.68
N TYR A 338 -0.07 10.86 -5.33
CA TYR A 338 -1.42 11.30 -5.05
C TYR A 338 -2.27 10.14 -4.52
N ILE A 339 -2.84 10.34 -3.33
CA ILE A 339 -3.62 9.32 -2.66
C ILE A 339 -4.98 9.90 -2.27
N ASN A 340 -6.02 9.31 -2.83
CA ASN A 340 -7.39 9.69 -2.53
C ASN A 340 -8.10 8.53 -1.81
N GLY A 341 -8.23 8.66 -0.50
CA GLY A 341 -8.95 7.75 0.38
C GLY A 341 -10.44 8.12 0.55
N LEU A 342 -11.04 8.80 -0.42
CA LEU A 342 -12.44 9.23 -0.36
C LEU A 342 -13.45 8.12 -0.67
N THR A 343 -13.08 6.87 -0.55
CA THR A 343 -13.95 5.70 -0.73
C THR A 343 -15.02 5.64 0.35
N ILE A 344 -16.10 6.39 0.16
CA ILE A 344 -17.15 6.51 1.16
C ILE A 344 -18.12 5.34 1.11
N ASP A 345 -18.35 4.82 -0.07
CA ASP A 345 -19.46 3.94 -0.36
C ASP A 345 -19.04 2.47 -0.53
N TYR A 346 -17.73 2.20 -0.46
CA TYR A 346 -17.23 0.84 -0.54
C TYR A 346 -16.84 0.33 0.85
N GLU A 347 -17.75 -0.36 1.48
CA GLU A 347 -17.39 -1.20 2.60
C GLU A 347 -16.75 -2.47 2.05
N ARG A 348 -15.66 -2.85 2.64
CA ARG A 348 -15.03 -4.13 2.38
C ARG A 348 -15.53 -5.16 3.38
N CYS A 349 -15.57 -6.42 2.97
CA CYS A 349 -15.61 -7.50 3.94
C CYS A 349 -14.47 -7.32 4.95
N PRO A 350 -14.77 -7.27 6.25
CA PRO A 350 -13.75 -7.06 7.25
C PRO A 350 -12.76 -8.23 7.24
N GLN A 351 -11.53 -7.96 6.85
CA GLN A 351 -10.44 -8.85 7.16
C GLN A 351 -10.02 -8.53 8.59
N GLN A 352 -10.05 -9.51 9.47
CA GLN A 352 -9.65 -9.30 10.87
C GLN A 352 -8.29 -8.61 10.94
N GLY A 353 -8.20 -7.54 11.71
CA GLY A 353 -6.97 -6.80 11.98
C GLY A 353 -6.62 -5.65 11.03
N ILE A 354 -7.32 -5.46 9.93
CA ILE A 354 -7.05 -4.33 9.01
C ILE A 354 -7.89 -3.09 9.32
N GLU A 355 -8.93 -3.22 10.10
CA GLU A 355 -9.88 -2.13 10.38
C GLU A 355 -9.24 -0.87 10.97
N SER A 356 -8.19 -1.03 11.77
CA SER A 356 -7.47 0.10 12.37
C SER A 356 -6.54 0.83 11.41
N GLN A 357 -6.36 0.34 10.18
CA GLN A 357 -5.33 0.82 9.24
C GLN A 357 -5.89 1.44 7.97
N ARG A 358 -7.19 1.53 7.89
CA ARG A 358 -7.88 2.13 6.73
C ARG A 358 -7.36 3.53 6.46
N GLY A 359 -7.09 3.85 5.19
CA GLY A 359 -6.75 5.22 4.83
C GLY A 359 -5.74 5.37 3.72
N GLY A 360 -4.98 6.46 3.77
CA GLY A 360 -4.05 6.82 2.73
C GLY A 360 -2.80 5.96 2.69
N VAL A 361 -1.93 6.11 3.69
CA VAL A 361 -0.66 5.38 3.82
C VAL A 361 -0.61 4.67 5.16
N CYS A 362 -0.27 3.41 5.13
CA CYS A 362 -0.04 2.60 6.31
C CYS A 362 1.42 2.13 6.35
N PHE A 363 2.18 2.59 7.34
CA PHE A 363 3.57 2.20 7.53
C PHE A 363 3.70 1.09 8.56
N SER A 364 4.42 0.05 8.19
CA SER A 364 4.97 -1.02 9.04
C SER A 364 4.07 -1.57 10.13
N TRP A 365 3.25 -2.52 9.76
CA TRP A 365 2.33 -3.15 10.71
C TRP A 365 2.76 -4.55 11.12
N TRP A 366 3.43 -5.29 10.26
CA TRP A 366 3.59 -6.73 10.43
C TRP A 366 5.01 -7.21 10.18
N SER A 367 5.98 -6.64 10.77
CA SER A 367 7.30 -7.26 10.78
C SER A 367 7.57 -7.88 12.14
N GLY A 368 7.65 -9.17 12.21
CA GLY A 368 8.01 -9.89 13.43
C GLY A 368 9.40 -9.54 13.95
N GLU A 369 10.24 -8.92 13.15
CA GLU A 369 11.63 -8.63 13.53
C GLU A 369 12.08 -7.29 12.92
N ASN A 370 12.65 -6.45 13.78
CA ASN A 370 13.50 -5.31 13.54
C ASN A 370 12.85 -3.95 13.27
N ASN A 371 13.07 -3.05 14.22
CA ASN A 371 12.91 -1.59 14.15
C ASN A 371 13.87 -0.92 13.12
N LEU A 372 14.32 -1.63 12.10
CA LEU A 372 15.35 -1.18 11.17
C LEU A 372 14.81 -0.59 9.86
N HIS A 373 13.48 -0.60 9.68
CA HIS A 373 12.91 -0.02 8.46
C HIS A 373 12.94 1.51 8.52
N GLU A 374 13.50 2.10 7.48
CA GLU A 374 13.44 3.53 7.21
C GLU A 374 12.40 3.82 6.15
N GLN A 375 11.45 4.68 6.47
CA GLN A 375 10.30 4.97 5.62
C GLN A 375 10.18 6.47 5.43
N TYR A 376 10.06 6.88 4.18
CA TYR A 376 9.99 8.28 3.78
C TYR A 376 8.72 8.53 2.97
N LEU A 377 7.99 9.57 3.33
CA LEU A 377 6.86 10.11 2.57
C LEU A 377 7.14 11.57 2.28
N LEU A 378 7.38 11.88 1.01
CA LEU A 378 7.84 13.19 0.58
C LEU A 378 6.96 13.76 -0.54
N ASN A 379 6.77 15.09 -0.55
CA ASN A 379 6.17 15.82 -1.66
C ASN A 379 4.84 15.25 -2.17
N SER A 380 4.05 14.65 -1.29
CA SER A 380 2.85 13.90 -1.69
C SER A 380 1.57 14.60 -1.21
N TYR A 381 0.46 14.34 -1.92
CA TYR A 381 -0.86 14.80 -1.54
C TYR A 381 -1.73 13.61 -1.12
N ILE A 382 -2.25 13.66 0.11
CA ILE A 382 -3.07 12.61 0.68
C ILE A 382 -4.36 13.23 1.22
N GLU A 383 -5.49 12.72 0.78
CA GLU A 383 -6.78 13.08 1.33
C GLU A 383 -7.55 11.86 1.82
N SER A 384 -8.26 12.01 2.91
CA SER A 384 -9.09 10.95 3.49
C SER A 384 -10.39 11.52 4.07
N ARG A 385 -11.46 10.75 4.00
CA ARG A 385 -12.77 11.19 4.45
C ARG A 385 -13.22 10.52 5.76
N LYS A 386 -13.08 9.23 5.88
CA LYS A 386 -13.55 8.47 7.07
C LYS A 386 -12.39 7.95 7.92
N TYR A 387 -11.22 7.79 7.33
CA TYR A 387 -10.10 7.12 7.94
C TYR A 387 -8.86 8.01 7.99
N GLN A 388 -7.81 7.55 8.60
CA GLN A 388 -6.58 8.33 8.70
C GLN A 388 -5.86 8.53 7.36
N CYS A 389 -5.23 9.69 7.17
CA CYS A 389 -4.30 9.87 6.06
C CYS A 389 -3.07 8.97 6.23
N ILE A 390 -2.53 8.90 7.44
CA ILE A 390 -1.32 8.12 7.73
C ILE A 390 -1.53 7.30 9.00
N SER A 391 -1.27 6.00 8.89
CA SER A 391 -1.12 5.08 10.02
C SER A 391 0.36 4.81 10.24
N LEU A 392 0.84 4.98 11.46
CA LEU A 392 2.22 4.71 11.86
C LEU A 392 2.28 3.41 12.66
N GLY A 393 3.10 2.46 12.19
CA GLY A 393 3.41 1.21 12.88
C GLY A 393 4.81 1.21 13.50
N LYS A 394 5.68 0.28 13.10
CA LYS A 394 7.07 0.17 13.58
C LYS A 394 8.05 0.87 12.65
N GLY A 395 9.22 1.24 13.17
CA GLY A 395 10.36 1.74 12.40
C GLY A 395 10.62 3.23 12.56
N THR A 396 11.48 3.75 11.70
CA THR A 396 11.79 5.17 11.62
C THR A 396 11.03 5.76 10.44
N VAL A 397 10.21 6.78 10.70
CA VAL A 397 9.34 7.37 9.68
C VAL A 397 9.63 8.87 9.53
N THR A 398 9.83 9.31 8.29
CA THR A 398 9.96 10.71 7.91
C THR A 398 8.83 11.12 6.98
N ILE A 399 8.08 12.16 7.36
CA ILE A 399 6.96 12.73 6.61
C ILE A 399 7.28 14.20 6.39
N GLN A 400 7.60 14.58 5.15
CA GLN A 400 8.09 15.92 4.86
C GLN A 400 7.53 16.48 3.54
N HIS A 401 7.23 17.78 3.51
CA HIS A 401 6.72 18.52 2.36
C HIS A 401 5.41 17.97 1.78
N ASN A 402 4.56 17.36 2.59
CA ASN A 402 3.30 16.79 2.12
C ASN A 402 2.12 17.73 2.38
N THR A 403 1.07 17.53 1.61
CA THR A 403 -0.27 18.05 1.95
C THR A 403 -1.16 16.89 2.39
N LEU A 404 -1.61 16.92 3.64
CA LEU A 404 -2.55 15.97 4.21
C LEU A 404 -3.88 16.68 4.46
N ARG A 405 -4.97 16.14 3.94
CA ARG A 405 -6.30 16.72 4.10
C ARG A 405 -7.30 15.68 4.57
N ILE A 406 -8.06 16.01 5.60
CA ILE A 406 -9.13 15.16 6.09
C ILE A 406 -10.47 15.86 6.04
N TYR A 407 -11.50 15.04 5.83
CA TYR A 407 -12.90 15.41 5.87
C TYR A 407 -13.64 14.55 6.89
N GLU A 408 -14.75 15.04 7.41
CA GLU A 408 -15.65 14.32 8.32
C GLU A 408 -14.99 13.80 9.62
N SER A 409 -14.73 12.50 9.73
CA SER A 409 -14.33 11.85 10.99
C SER A 409 -12.94 11.21 10.95
N ALA A 410 -12.11 11.61 10.01
CA ALA A 410 -10.80 11.03 9.83
C ALA A 410 -9.73 11.62 10.79
N ALA A 411 -8.63 10.91 10.94
CA ALA A 411 -7.41 11.41 11.54
C ALA A 411 -6.38 11.79 10.46
N LEU A 412 -5.56 12.80 10.72
CA LEU A 412 -4.42 13.11 9.83
C LEU A 412 -3.33 12.05 9.98
N ILE A 413 -2.88 11.84 11.22
CA ILE A 413 -1.79 10.90 11.53
C ILE A 413 -2.15 10.17 12.81
N LYS A 414 -2.04 8.84 12.79
CA LYS A 414 -2.34 8.01 13.96
C LYS A 414 -1.33 6.88 14.12
N THR A 415 -0.78 6.74 15.31
CA THR A 415 0.00 5.55 15.68
C THR A 415 -0.92 4.38 15.99
N VAL A 416 -0.54 3.20 15.55
CA VAL A 416 -1.17 1.94 15.95
C VAL A 416 -0.65 1.61 17.35
N THR A 417 -1.55 1.55 18.32
CA THR A 417 -1.23 1.52 19.77
C THR A 417 -0.41 0.33 20.25
N SER A 418 -0.29 -0.73 19.45
CA SER A 418 0.41 -1.97 19.82
C SER A 418 1.90 -1.98 19.52
N PHE A 419 2.45 -0.94 18.89
CA PHE A 419 3.84 -0.95 18.44
C PHE A 419 4.61 0.26 18.94
N GLU A 420 5.89 0.05 19.26
CA GLU A 420 6.82 1.11 19.60
C GLU A 420 7.51 1.61 18.32
N LEU A 421 7.36 2.90 18.04
CA LEU A 421 8.05 3.59 16.96
C LEU A 421 9.44 4.04 17.44
N ALA A 422 10.47 3.79 16.64
CA ALA A 422 11.82 4.22 16.98
C ALA A 422 11.95 5.76 16.91
N LYS A 423 11.66 6.33 15.75
CA LYS A 423 11.72 7.79 15.52
C LYS A 423 10.66 8.21 14.53
N VAL A 424 10.05 9.36 14.77
CA VAL A 424 9.09 9.97 13.86
C VAL A 424 9.50 11.42 13.62
N LYS A 425 9.74 11.76 12.37
CA LYS A 425 9.95 13.14 11.94
C LYS A 425 8.81 13.58 11.03
N ILE A 426 8.13 14.66 11.40
CA ILE A 426 7.04 15.27 10.64
C ILE A 426 7.36 16.74 10.48
N SER A 427 7.80 17.14 9.30
CA SER A 427 8.24 18.51 9.10
C SER A 427 7.78 19.11 7.77
N GLU A 428 7.56 20.40 7.77
CA GLU A 428 7.25 21.19 6.57
C GLU A 428 6.02 20.69 5.80
N ASN A 429 5.05 20.12 6.52
CA ASN A 429 3.82 19.63 5.92
C ASN A 429 2.70 20.68 6.05
N ARG A 430 1.77 20.61 5.12
CA ARG A 430 0.49 21.30 5.18
C ARG A 430 -0.59 20.32 5.61
N LEU A 431 -1.11 20.50 6.82
CA LEU A 431 -2.10 19.63 7.46
C LEU A 431 -3.44 20.36 7.51
N ILE A 432 -4.45 19.84 6.81
CA ILE A 432 -5.74 20.52 6.64
C ILE A 432 -6.85 19.64 7.20
N ILE A 433 -7.62 20.21 8.09
CA ILE A 433 -8.79 19.62 8.70
C ILE A 433 -10.01 20.38 8.19
N ASP A 434 -10.83 19.72 7.39
CA ASP A 434 -11.95 20.33 6.71
C ASP A 434 -13.27 19.65 7.10
N ASN A 435 -14.23 20.47 7.53
CA ASN A 435 -15.62 20.08 7.74
C ASN A 435 -15.87 18.83 8.61
N ILE A 436 -15.20 18.78 9.77
CA ILE A 436 -15.31 17.65 10.69
C ILE A 436 -16.69 17.63 11.35
N LYS A 437 -17.32 16.45 11.35
CA LYS A 437 -18.48 16.20 12.20
C LYS A 437 -18.00 16.02 13.66
N PRO A 438 -18.74 16.51 14.65
CA PRO A 438 -18.41 16.24 16.04
C PRO A 438 -18.31 14.73 16.29
N ILE A 439 -17.15 14.26 16.72
CA ILE A 439 -16.90 12.86 17.02
C ILE A 439 -16.72 12.70 18.52
N THR A 440 -17.05 11.51 19.00
CA THR A 440 -16.90 11.13 20.41
C THR A 440 -15.44 10.97 20.86
N SER A 441 -14.46 10.98 19.92
CA SER A 441 -13.03 10.92 20.23
C SER A 441 -12.24 11.72 19.17
N PRO A 442 -11.91 12.96 19.47
CA PRO A 442 -11.39 13.94 18.49
C PRO A 442 -9.88 13.89 18.25
N GLU A 443 -9.19 12.78 18.52
CA GLU A 443 -7.74 12.68 18.28
C GLU A 443 -7.42 12.69 16.76
N HIS A 444 -7.21 13.87 16.21
CA HIS A 444 -6.89 14.03 14.80
C HIS A 444 -5.41 13.80 14.46
N ILE A 445 -4.54 14.05 15.42
CA ILE A 445 -3.13 13.70 15.37
C ILE A 445 -2.80 12.97 16.67
N ARG A 446 -2.44 11.69 16.55
CA ARG A 446 -2.02 10.87 17.68
C ARG A 446 -0.69 10.19 17.37
N ILE A 447 0.36 10.64 18.04
CA ILE A 447 1.71 10.09 17.91
C ILE A 447 2.17 9.69 19.30
N THR A 448 1.91 8.45 19.66
CA THR A 448 2.21 7.88 20.97
C THR A 448 3.12 6.65 20.84
N ASN A 449 3.72 6.20 21.92
CA ASN A 449 4.64 5.06 21.94
C ASN A 449 5.86 5.24 21.00
N THR A 450 6.46 6.44 21.02
CA THR A 450 7.66 6.74 20.25
C THR A 450 8.86 6.94 21.17
N GLN A 451 10.04 6.54 20.74
CA GLN A 451 11.30 6.90 21.42
C GLN A 451 11.61 8.38 21.24
N LYS A 452 11.32 8.92 20.06
CA LYS A 452 11.51 10.34 19.75
C LYS A 452 10.53 10.79 18.66
N THR A 453 9.86 11.91 18.90
CA THR A 453 9.03 12.61 17.90
C THR A 453 9.61 14.00 17.63
N ASP A 454 9.83 14.33 16.36
CA ASP A 454 10.11 15.68 15.89
C ASP A 454 8.96 16.15 15.02
N PHE A 455 8.23 17.15 15.51
CA PHE A 455 7.09 17.76 14.81
C PHE A 455 7.41 19.24 14.61
N SER A 456 7.97 19.59 13.46
CA SER A 456 8.53 20.92 13.23
C SER A 456 8.12 21.54 11.90
N GLU A 457 7.99 22.87 11.90
CA GLU A 457 7.80 23.66 10.69
C GLU A 457 6.52 23.28 9.89
N ASN A 458 5.51 22.71 10.56
CA ASN A 458 4.28 22.33 9.90
C ASN A 458 3.26 23.47 9.94
N TYR A 459 2.40 23.51 8.93
CA TYR A 459 1.27 24.42 8.82
C TYR A 459 -0.03 23.64 9.02
N LEU A 460 -0.69 23.86 10.15
CA LEU A 460 -1.93 23.18 10.50
C LEU A 460 -3.12 24.14 10.38
N TYR A 461 -4.11 23.74 9.59
CA TYR A 461 -5.32 24.49 9.39
C TYR A 461 -6.53 23.68 9.86
N ASN A 462 -7.21 24.14 10.89
CA ASN A 462 -8.52 23.61 11.27
C ASN A 462 -9.60 24.54 10.73
N LEU A 463 -10.18 24.18 9.61
CA LEU A 463 -11.24 24.93 8.96
C LEU A 463 -12.63 24.60 9.53
N SER A 464 -12.72 23.64 10.45
CA SER A 464 -13.96 23.24 11.11
C SER A 464 -14.20 24.06 12.39
N ASN A 465 -15.45 24.10 12.84
CA ASN A 465 -15.79 24.71 14.14
C ASN A 465 -15.47 23.79 15.33
N ALA A 466 -15.23 22.49 15.08
CA ALA A 466 -14.88 21.53 16.13
C ALA A 466 -13.39 21.65 16.52
N PRO A 467 -13.05 21.47 17.80
CA PRO A 467 -11.67 21.47 18.23
C PRO A 467 -10.93 20.26 17.66
N CYS A 468 -9.69 20.47 17.22
CA CYS A 468 -8.80 19.43 16.79
C CYS A 468 -7.85 19.07 17.93
N GLU A 469 -7.77 17.80 18.31
CA GLU A 469 -6.85 17.34 19.34
C GLU A 469 -5.55 16.78 18.74
N LEU A 470 -4.44 17.24 19.31
CA LEU A 470 -3.11 16.71 19.04
C LEU A 470 -2.59 16.02 20.30
N ASN A 471 -2.27 14.75 20.19
CA ASN A 471 -1.63 13.96 21.23
C ASN A 471 -0.25 13.48 20.75
N ILE A 472 0.81 14.14 21.22
CA ILE A 472 2.18 13.86 20.78
C ILE A 472 3.04 13.53 21.99
N SER A 473 3.62 12.34 21.99
CA SER A 473 4.45 11.80 23.05
C SER A 473 5.94 11.91 22.75
N ASN A 474 6.78 12.11 23.79
CA ASN A 474 8.23 12.17 23.70
C ASN A 474 8.71 13.10 22.57
N GLY A 475 8.12 14.30 22.51
CA GLY A 475 8.15 15.10 21.31
C GLY A 475 8.76 16.47 21.47
N THR A 476 9.31 16.94 20.36
CA THR A 476 9.63 18.34 20.12
C THR A 476 8.62 18.91 19.14
N LEU A 477 7.87 19.95 19.54
CA LEU A 477 7.04 20.78 18.67
C LEU A 477 7.79 22.09 18.44
N LYS A 478 8.24 22.33 17.23
CA LYS A 478 9.07 23.49 16.95
C LYS A 478 8.64 24.23 15.70
N ASN A 479 8.51 25.56 15.82
CA ASN A 479 8.24 26.45 14.68
C ASN A 479 6.99 26.08 13.87
N ASN A 480 5.96 25.49 14.48
CA ASN A 480 4.74 25.16 13.76
C ASN A 480 3.76 26.34 13.78
N LEU A 481 2.95 26.46 12.74
CA LEU A 481 1.82 27.36 12.68
C LEU A 481 0.52 26.58 12.83
N PHE A 482 -0.22 26.82 13.89
CA PHE A 482 -1.56 26.28 14.16
C PHE A 482 -2.58 27.39 13.94
N ASN A 483 -3.43 27.21 12.93
CA ASN A 483 -4.49 28.16 12.61
C ASN A 483 -5.86 27.50 12.79
N GLY A 484 -6.67 28.02 13.69
CA GLY A 484 -7.98 27.51 14.04
C GLY A 484 -8.06 26.89 15.45
N ASN A 485 -9.09 26.12 15.69
CA ASN A 485 -9.41 25.61 17.02
C ASN A 485 -8.64 24.30 17.31
N PHE A 486 -7.52 24.39 18.03
CA PHE A 486 -6.68 23.26 18.40
C PHE A 486 -6.65 23.06 19.92
N LYS A 487 -6.51 21.80 20.35
CA LYS A 487 -6.17 21.39 21.70
C LYS A 487 -4.95 20.47 21.66
N TYR A 488 -3.91 20.84 22.39
CA TYR A 488 -2.69 20.03 22.51
C TYR A 488 -2.71 19.25 23.81
N ILE A 489 -2.38 17.97 23.72
CA ILE A 489 -2.26 17.07 24.86
C ILE A 489 -0.90 16.40 24.80
N SER A 490 -0.13 16.44 25.89
CA SER A 490 1.09 15.65 26.06
C SER A 490 1.06 14.94 27.41
N THR A 491 1.33 13.66 27.36
CA THR A 491 1.25 12.77 28.56
C THR A 491 2.54 12.05 28.88
N THR A 492 3.70 12.56 28.42
CA THR A 492 4.97 11.83 28.47
C THR A 492 6.05 12.48 29.30
N ASP A 493 7.16 11.76 29.50
CA ASP A 493 8.26 12.16 30.36
C ASP A 493 9.03 13.40 29.88
N TYR A 494 8.98 13.71 28.58
CA TYR A 494 9.69 14.85 27.99
C TYR A 494 8.89 15.52 26.88
N CYS A 495 8.80 16.85 26.92
CA CYS A 495 8.15 17.66 25.91
C CYS A 495 8.86 19.02 25.73
N VAL A 496 9.16 19.37 24.47
CA VAL A 496 9.64 20.71 24.10
C VAL A 496 8.63 21.34 23.17
N ILE A 497 8.17 22.54 23.51
CA ILE A 497 7.26 23.34 22.70
C ILE A 497 7.90 24.71 22.50
N ASP A 498 8.52 24.93 21.34
CA ASP A 498 9.36 26.09 21.11
C ASP A 498 9.06 26.76 19.77
N GLY A 499 8.92 28.08 19.77
CA GLY A 499 8.77 28.90 18.57
C GLY A 499 7.46 28.68 17.80
N ASN A 500 6.42 28.07 18.39
CA ASN A 500 5.17 27.84 17.69
C ASN A 500 4.25 29.05 17.72
N THR A 501 3.44 29.19 16.68
CA THR A 501 2.38 30.19 16.62
C THR A 501 1.02 29.49 16.63
N PHE A 502 0.18 29.82 17.58
CA PHE A 502 -1.18 29.37 17.71
C PHE A 502 -2.10 30.55 17.46
N SER A 503 -2.85 30.53 16.39
CA SER A 503 -3.72 31.62 15.98
C SER A 503 -5.17 31.20 15.81
N ASP A 504 -6.09 32.16 15.90
CA ASP A 504 -7.53 31.97 15.69
C ASP A 504 -8.20 30.93 16.62
N ILE A 505 -7.73 30.86 17.87
CA ILE A 505 -8.34 29.99 18.89
C ILE A 505 -9.64 30.65 19.37
N LYS A 506 -10.76 30.01 19.05
CA LYS A 506 -12.10 30.50 19.39
C LYS A 506 -12.54 30.04 20.77
N ASN A 507 -13.48 30.77 21.35
CA ASN A 507 -14.07 30.49 22.64
C ASN A 507 -14.53 29.02 22.77
N ARG A 508 -14.20 28.37 23.86
CA ARG A 508 -14.46 26.95 24.11
C ARG A 508 -15.33 26.75 25.33
N THR A 509 -16.13 25.72 25.29
CA THR A 509 -16.89 25.23 26.45
C THR A 509 -15.98 24.48 27.45
N THR A 510 -14.79 24.02 26.99
CA THR A 510 -13.75 23.42 27.83
C THR A 510 -12.55 24.38 27.92
N PRO A 511 -12.08 24.69 29.13
CA PRO A 511 -11.14 25.80 29.32
C PRO A 511 -9.70 25.46 28.83
N GLU A 512 -9.26 24.20 28.82
CA GLU A 512 -7.86 23.89 28.59
C GLU A 512 -7.51 23.86 27.09
N PHE A 513 -6.57 24.70 26.70
CA PHE A 513 -5.99 24.72 25.36
C PHE A 513 -4.78 23.78 25.25
N ILE A 514 -3.90 23.83 26.24
CA ILE A 514 -2.71 22.97 26.33
C ILE A 514 -2.79 22.20 27.63
N PHE A 515 -2.89 20.89 27.54
CA PHE A 515 -2.81 19.97 28.66
C PHE A 515 -1.46 19.29 28.67
N LEU A 516 -0.68 19.50 29.73
CA LEU A 516 0.66 18.92 29.88
C LEU A 516 0.66 18.04 31.12
N SER A 517 1.00 16.78 30.91
CA SER A 517 1.20 15.79 31.98
C SER A 517 2.56 15.09 31.80
N SER A 518 3.61 15.87 31.63
CA SER A 518 4.97 15.35 31.41
C SER A 518 5.89 15.74 32.56
N LYS A 519 6.84 14.87 32.90
CA LYS A 519 7.80 15.15 33.98
C LYS A 519 8.68 16.36 33.69
N ASN A 520 9.13 16.49 32.43
CA ASN A 520 9.99 17.58 32.01
C ASN A 520 9.37 18.28 30.81
N THR A 521 9.02 19.55 30.96
CA THR A 521 8.41 20.34 29.91
C THR A 521 9.15 21.65 29.75
N HIS A 522 9.56 21.93 28.53
CA HIS A 522 10.12 23.21 28.14
C HIS A 522 9.19 23.91 27.17
N PHE A 523 8.70 25.10 27.56
CA PHE A 523 7.75 25.89 26.78
C PHE A 523 8.35 27.27 26.54
N SER A 524 8.79 27.57 25.31
CA SER A 524 9.52 28.80 25.03
C SER A 524 9.20 29.43 23.68
N HIS A 525 9.33 30.74 23.59
CA HIS A 525 9.21 31.53 22.37
C HIS A 525 7.92 31.33 21.59
N ASN A 526 6.84 30.86 22.22
CA ASN A 526 5.57 30.62 21.52
C ASN A 526 4.74 31.90 21.47
N ILE A 527 3.94 32.01 20.43
CA ILE A 527 2.92 33.05 20.28
C ILE A 527 1.55 32.38 20.33
N ILE A 528 0.70 32.81 21.26
CA ILE A 528 -0.65 32.27 21.44
C ILE A 528 -1.64 33.42 21.29
N HIS A 529 -2.43 33.40 20.22
CA HIS A 529 -3.48 34.39 19.98
C HIS A 529 -4.86 33.76 20.23
N ILE A 530 -5.59 34.30 21.21
CA ILE A 530 -6.82 33.72 21.72
C ILE A 530 -7.92 34.77 21.70
N HIS A 531 -9.08 34.40 21.19
CA HIS A 531 -10.29 35.22 21.26
C HIS A 531 -11.08 34.88 22.53
N HIS A 532 -11.22 35.85 23.44
CA HIS A 532 -12.03 35.79 24.66
C HIS A 532 -11.65 34.70 25.70
N ILE A 533 -10.71 35.02 26.57
CA ILE A 533 -10.44 34.25 27.78
C ILE A 533 -10.54 35.17 29.01
N GLU A 534 -11.18 34.68 30.08
CA GLU A 534 -11.32 35.40 31.33
C GLU A 534 -10.14 35.14 32.30
N LYS A 535 -9.54 33.96 32.27
CA LYS A 535 -8.50 33.53 33.21
C LYS A 535 -7.37 32.81 32.49
N ILE A 536 -6.12 33.09 32.87
CA ILE A 536 -4.92 32.49 32.27
C ILE A 536 -4.86 30.98 32.53
N LYS A 537 -5.32 30.51 33.69
CA LYS A 537 -5.39 29.09 34.01
C LYS A 537 -6.19 28.24 33.01
N ASP A 538 -7.04 28.88 32.23
CA ASP A 538 -7.85 28.22 31.22
C ASP A 538 -7.06 28.01 29.88
N ILE A 539 -5.82 28.50 29.81
CA ILE A 539 -4.98 28.36 28.62
C ILE A 539 -4.09 27.12 28.72
N ILE A 540 -3.36 26.99 29.81
CA ILE A 540 -2.39 25.91 30.04
C ILE A 540 -2.74 25.18 31.33
N PHE A 541 -3.05 23.91 31.22
CA PHE A 541 -3.28 23.03 32.34
C PHE A 541 -2.07 22.09 32.54
N LEU A 542 -1.49 22.11 33.73
CA LEU A 542 -0.34 21.32 34.09
C LEU A 542 -0.75 20.24 35.11
N SER A 543 -0.59 18.99 34.75
CA SER A 543 -0.86 17.85 35.62
C SER A 543 0.39 16.98 35.75
N LYS A 544 0.84 16.72 36.99
CA LYS A 544 2.01 15.85 37.27
C LYS A 544 3.33 16.31 36.62
N VAL A 545 3.44 17.58 36.27
CA VAL A 545 4.69 18.16 35.73
C VAL A 545 5.64 18.44 36.91
N THR A 546 6.83 17.89 36.87
CA THR A 546 7.83 18.10 37.94
C THR A 546 8.85 19.18 37.61
N ASN A 547 9.23 19.30 36.35
CA ASN A 547 10.12 20.33 35.84
C ASN A 547 9.47 21.08 34.71
N PHE A 548 9.13 22.33 34.92
CA PHE A 548 8.51 23.20 33.94
C PHE A 548 9.35 24.44 33.70
N SER A 549 9.60 24.75 32.45
CA SER A 549 10.28 25.98 32.04
C SER A 549 9.37 26.76 31.08
N PHE A 550 9.10 28.01 31.42
CA PHE A 550 8.27 28.91 30.62
C PHE A 550 9.07 30.19 30.31
N ILE A 551 9.53 30.34 29.07
CA ILE A 551 10.50 31.38 28.70
C ILE A 551 10.02 32.13 27.45
N LYS A 552 9.98 33.48 27.55
CA LYS A 552 9.74 34.38 26.42
C LYS A 552 8.54 34.04 25.54
N ASN A 553 7.43 33.63 26.15
CA ASN A 553 6.20 33.38 25.41
C ASN A 553 5.32 34.63 25.36
N ASN A 554 4.60 34.81 24.26
CA ASN A 554 3.65 35.89 24.07
C ASN A 554 2.23 35.34 24.01
N ILE A 555 1.38 35.72 24.96
CA ILE A 555 -0.04 35.37 24.94
C ILE A 555 -0.84 36.65 24.66
N ILE A 556 -1.52 36.69 23.54
CA ILE A 556 -2.32 37.81 23.06
C ILE A 556 -3.77 37.41 23.16
N VAL A 557 -4.54 38.18 23.90
CA VAL A 557 -6.00 38.05 24.02
C VAL A 557 -6.64 39.31 23.47
N ASP A 558 -7.63 39.19 22.63
CA ASP A 558 -8.24 40.34 21.89
C ASP A 558 -8.65 41.55 22.76
N LYS A 559 -8.88 41.35 24.04
CA LYS A 559 -9.25 42.43 24.96
C LYS A 559 -8.24 42.70 26.07
N ASN A 560 -7.31 41.77 26.31
CA ASN A 560 -6.32 41.90 27.40
C ASN A 560 -4.98 41.27 26.97
N TYR A 561 -3.90 41.98 27.22
CA TYR A 561 -2.56 41.47 27.07
C TYR A 561 -2.04 41.02 28.43
N PHE A 562 -1.54 39.77 28.52
CA PHE A 562 -0.93 39.26 29.73
C PHE A 562 0.61 39.19 29.56
N SER A 563 1.32 39.84 30.47
CA SER A 563 2.79 39.79 30.47
C SER A 563 3.28 38.41 30.88
N GLU A 564 4.49 38.07 30.47
CA GLU A 564 5.18 36.81 30.84
C GLU A 564 5.18 36.59 32.36
N ASN A 565 5.53 37.61 33.14
CA ASN A 565 5.54 37.54 34.60
C ASN A 565 4.16 37.25 35.22
N THR A 566 3.10 37.78 34.62
CA THR A 566 1.73 37.53 35.11
C THR A 566 1.33 36.09 34.86
N ILE A 567 1.75 35.50 33.74
CA ILE A 567 1.46 34.14 33.36
C ILE A 567 2.24 33.16 34.25
N GLU A 568 3.54 33.40 34.42
CA GLU A 568 4.42 32.59 35.24
C GLU A 568 3.96 32.56 36.71
N ASN A 569 3.63 33.72 37.28
CA ASN A 569 3.09 33.78 38.65
C ASN A 569 1.72 33.10 38.80
N SER A 570 0.88 33.14 37.78
CA SER A 570 -0.42 32.46 37.80
C SER A 570 -0.29 30.96 37.68
N LEU A 571 0.66 30.46 36.87
CA LEU A 571 0.97 29.03 36.74
C LEU A 571 1.62 28.49 38.00
N LEU A 572 2.56 29.22 38.60
CA LEU A 572 3.22 28.84 39.86
C LEU A 572 2.23 28.77 41.04
N LYS A 573 1.23 29.64 41.09
CA LYS A 573 0.18 29.58 42.10
C LYS A 573 -0.71 28.35 41.97
N THR A 574 -0.87 27.82 40.76
CA THR A 574 -1.66 26.62 40.49
C THR A 574 -0.91 25.33 40.89
N PHE A 575 0.43 25.40 41.00
CA PHE A 575 1.27 24.31 41.51
C PHE A 575 1.38 24.26 43.04
N GLY A 576 1.11 25.35 43.72
CA GLY A 576 1.21 25.48 45.19
C GLY A 576 -0.07 25.14 45.94
N GLU A 577 -1.14 24.88 45.24
CA GLU A 577 -2.43 24.37 45.76
C GLU A 577 -2.64 22.92 45.26
#